data_2117106d59b208dbf0002d212a8dea80
#
_entry.id   2117106d59b208dbf0002d212a8dea80
#
_cell.length_a   1.000
_cell.length_b   1.000
_cell.length_c   1.000
_cell.angle_alpha   90.00
_cell.angle_beta   90.00
_cell.angle_gamma   90.00
#
_symmetry.space_group_name_H-M   'P 1'
#
loop_
_entity.id
_entity.type
_entity.pdbx_description
1 polymer ?
#
loop_
_entity_poly.entity_id
_entity_poly.type
_entity_poly.pdbx_seq_one_letter_code
_entity_poly.pdbx_strand_id
1 'polypeptide(L)'
;MSFSLRQAIAEAKPGGVVTVPPGTYAVNLFIDKPLSIVGLGEVIFDGQRSGSVLRVNTQGTVKLGGLMIVGGRSNAMGGGVCLEGGELELAQCTLRFNEAPVHGGGGLGVRAGHARVTACRFEANTGRQGAAVLVDGEGQLTMRDCLLAQNAGFDGGGLRVKESGVATLLGCTLADNKVLGEHPTGSAVSLSGSTTRTPSLTMTQCLVAERSQGPECLHNFAGARGTLSLKKNLLPPWCSSFGGDNLFGPPGFVGNGLEPYLLTAQSSAVGAGELEAYGPGAKDLLGRPRNSGDAGAFTFR
;
A
#
# COMPACT_ATOMS: atom_id res chain seq x y z
N MET A 1 31.90 13.70 12.75
CA MET A 1 30.85 13.13 13.63
C MET A 1 29.98 12.24 12.79
N SER A 2 29.66 11.03 13.26
CA SER A 2 28.74 10.15 12.56
C SER A 2 27.30 10.66 12.73
N PHE A 3 26.49 10.60 11.69
CA PHE A 3 25.07 10.99 11.73
C PHE A 3 24.28 10.06 12.67
N SER A 4 23.56 10.65 13.62
CA SER A 4 22.64 9.91 14.50
C SER A 4 21.19 10.27 14.18
N LEU A 5 20.48 9.33 13.56
CA LEU A 5 19.08 9.53 13.18
C LEU A 5 18.18 9.80 14.39
N ARG A 6 18.38 9.06 15.50
CA ARG A 6 17.57 9.26 16.73
C ARG A 6 17.77 10.65 17.31
N GLN A 7 19.01 11.12 17.33
CA GLN A 7 19.33 12.46 17.83
C GLN A 7 18.72 13.54 16.90
N ALA A 8 18.89 13.40 15.58
CA ALA A 8 18.34 14.34 14.60
C ALA A 8 16.80 14.44 14.71
N ILE A 9 16.11 13.32 14.92
CA ILE A 9 14.65 13.31 15.14
C ILE A 9 14.30 13.97 16.47
N ALA A 10 15.04 13.69 17.55
CA ALA A 10 14.78 14.27 18.87
C ALA A 10 14.94 15.80 18.87
N GLU A 11 16.00 16.30 18.24
CA GLU A 11 16.33 17.74 18.16
C GLU A 11 15.47 18.52 17.16
N ALA A 12 14.87 17.85 16.18
CA ALA A 12 14.01 18.50 15.20
C ALA A 12 12.79 19.15 15.88
N LYS A 13 12.52 20.40 15.55
CA LYS A 13 11.29 21.09 15.98
C LYS A 13 10.04 20.46 15.33
N PRO A 14 8.87 20.57 15.97
CA PRO A 14 7.62 20.19 15.31
C PRO A 14 7.49 20.85 13.93
N GLY A 15 7.16 20.06 12.89
CA GLY A 15 7.12 20.50 11.50
C GLY A 15 8.49 20.57 10.80
N GLY A 16 9.58 20.30 11.52
CA GLY A 16 10.93 20.32 10.97
C GLY A 16 11.20 19.21 9.97
N VAL A 17 12.33 19.34 9.27
CA VAL A 17 12.79 18.37 8.27
C VAL A 17 14.08 17.71 8.74
N VAL A 18 14.11 16.38 8.77
CA VAL A 18 15.31 15.58 8.99
C VAL A 18 15.72 14.95 7.66
N THR A 19 16.85 15.38 7.14
CA THR A 19 17.47 14.79 5.96
C THR A 19 18.40 13.65 6.39
N VAL A 20 18.20 12.48 5.83
CA VAL A 20 18.93 11.26 6.23
C VAL A 20 19.94 10.91 5.13
N PRO A 21 21.24 10.88 5.44
CA PRO A 21 22.26 10.44 4.50
C PRO A 21 22.07 8.98 4.07
N PRO A 22 22.65 8.56 2.92
CA PRO A 22 22.65 7.15 2.51
C PRO A 22 23.20 6.24 3.60
N GLY A 23 22.58 5.08 3.77
CA GLY A 23 23.02 4.09 4.77
C GLY A 23 21.89 3.26 5.34
N THR A 24 22.26 2.25 6.12
CA THR A 24 21.32 1.39 6.85
C THR A 24 21.26 1.78 8.32
N TYR A 25 20.08 2.04 8.80
CA TYR A 25 19.79 2.49 10.16
C TYR A 25 18.95 1.44 10.88
N ALA A 26 19.52 0.81 11.89
CA ALA A 26 18.80 -0.10 12.78
C ALA A 26 17.89 0.71 13.70
N VAL A 27 16.57 0.68 13.46
CA VAL A 27 15.63 1.56 14.14
C VAL A 27 14.26 0.94 14.42
N ASN A 28 13.73 1.30 15.58
CA ASN A 28 12.32 1.24 15.93
C ASN A 28 11.97 2.62 16.48
N LEU A 29 11.27 3.42 15.71
CA LEU A 29 11.01 4.83 16.03
C LEU A 29 9.56 5.01 16.44
N PHE A 30 9.35 5.82 17.47
CA PHE A 30 8.05 6.37 17.80
C PHE A 30 8.07 7.87 17.49
N ILE A 31 7.14 8.32 16.64
CA ILE A 31 7.04 9.71 16.19
C ILE A 31 5.72 10.27 16.71
N ASP A 32 5.83 11.17 17.68
CA ASP A 32 4.72 11.81 18.40
C ASP A 32 4.55 13.30 18.07
N LYS A 33 5.35 13.81 17.13
CA LYS A 33 5.30 15.19 16.66
C LYS A 33 5.28 15.28 15.15
N PRO A 34 4.68 16.32 14.56
CA PRO A 34 4.78 16.57 13.11
C PRO A 34 6.24 16.65 12.69
N LEU A 35 6.61 15.92 11.64
CA LEU A 35 8.00 15.84 11.19
C LEU A 35 8.08 15.38 9.75
N SER A 36 9.05 15.86 9.00
CA SER A 36 9.41 15.33 7.68
C SER A 36 10.74 14.59 7.76
N ILE A 37 10.79 13.34 7.28
CA ILE A 37 12.02 12.56 7.17
C ILE A 37 12.24 12.24 5.70
N VAL A 38 13.36 12.70 5.14
CA VAL A 38 13.67 12.58 3.71
C VAL A 38 15.02 11.90 3.53
N GLY A 39 15.02 10.77 2.84
CA GLY A 39 16.24 10.05 2.46
C GLY A 39 16.97 10.74 1.30
N LEU A 40 18.27 10.83 1.39
CA LEU A 40 19.17 11.30 0.33
C LEU A 40 19.85 10.11 -0.34
N GLY A 41 19.24 9.55 -1.38
CA GLY A 41 19.74 8.34 -2.04
C GLY A 41 19.26 7.07 -1.36
N GLU A 42 20.09 6.04 -1.26
CA GLU A 42 19.69 4.77 -0.66
C GLU A 42 19.72 4.83 0.87
N VAL A 43 18.55 4.98 1.48
CA VAL A 43 18.36 5.03 2.94
C VAL A 43 17.46 3.88 3.37
N ILE A 44 18.00 3.00 4.21
CA ILE A 44 17.32 1.80 4.70
C ILE A 44 17.06 1.95 6.20
N PHE A 45 15.79 1.87 6.60
CA PHE A 45 15.36 1.74 7.99
C PHE A 45 15.06 0.27 8.26
N ASP A 46 15.91 -0.36 9.07
CA ASP A 46 15.81 -1.79 9.40
C ASP A 46 15.32 -1.98 10.85
N GLY A 47 14.15 -2.59 10.98
CA GLY A 47 13.53 -2.92 12.27
C GLY A 47 14.17 -4.08 13.00
N GLN A 48 15.09 -4.81 12.38
CA GLN A 48 15.80 -5.96 12.96
C GLN A 48 14.87 -6.99 13.64
N ARG A 49 13.64 -7.11 13.12
CA ARG A 49 12.56 -7.98 13.64
C ARG A 49 12.17 -7.74 15.12
N SER A 50 12.46 -6.55 15.66
CA SER A 50 12.26 -6.22 17.08
C SER A 50 11.07 -5.31 17.37
N GLY A 51 10.13 -5.18 16.42
CA GLY A 51 8.94 -4.35 16.52
C GLY A 51 8.61 -3.68 15.19
N SER A 52 7.66 -2.76 15.19
CA SER A 52 7.43 -1.89 14.04
C SER A 52 8.65 -1.01 13.80
N VAL A 53 9.02 -0.80 12.52
CA VAL A 53 10.13 0.12 12.19
C VAL A 53 9.77 1.55 12.59
N LEU A 54 8.54 1.97 12.26
CA LEU A 54 7.99 3.26 12.68
C LEU A 54 6.59 3.10 13.26
N ARG A 55 6.34 3.79 14.37
CA ARG A 55 4.99 4.02 14.91
C ARG A 55 4.75 5.52 14.94
N VAL A 56 3.60 5.93 14.45
CA VAL A 56 3.20 7.34 14.33
C VAL A 56 1.92 7.56 15.11
N ASN A 57 1.97 8.50 16.07
CA ASN A 57 0.80 8.96 16.80
C ASN A 57 0.99 10.44 17.14
N THR A 58 0.40 11.34 16.36
CA THR A 58 0.59 12.78 16.49
C THR A 58 -0.69 13.53 16.14
N GLN A 59 -0.80 14.77 16.56
CA GLN A 59 -1.90 15.65 16.15
C GLN A 59 -1.66 16.35 14.80
N GLY A 60 -0.55 16.09 14.15
CA GLY A 60 -0.19 16.72 12.89
C GLY A 60 0.26 15.70 11.83
N THR A 61 1.01 16.19 10.86
CA THR A 61 1.45 15.39 9.71
C THR A 61 2.89 14.92 9.89
N VAL A 62 3.11 13.62 9.74
CA VAL A 62 4.44 13.02 9.52
C VAL A 62 4.60 12.71 8.04
N LYS A 63 5.70 13.17 7.46
CA LYS A 63 6.03 12.93 6.05
C LYS A 63 7.29 12.07 5.95
N LEU A 64 7.22 11.00 5.18
CA LEU A 64 8.33 10.10 4.92
C LEU A 64 8.55 10.03 3.40
N GLY A 65 9.76 10.33 2.96
CA GLY A 65 10.10 10.36 1.54
C GLY A 65 11.41 9.65 1.20
N GLY A 66 11.40 8.84 0.13
CA GLY A 66 12.60 8.21 -0.41
C GLY A 66 13.27 7.20 0.55
N LEU A 67 12.48 6.45 1.32
CA LEU A 67 12.98 5.51 2.33
C LEU A 67 12.65 4.06 1.94
N MET A 68 13.59 3.17 2.21
CA MET A 68 13.35 1.72 2.24
C MET A 68 13.13 1.29 3.70
N ILE A 69 11.97 0.70 4.00
CA ILE A 69 11.55 0.30 5.35
C ILE A 69 11.43 -1.21 5.38
N VAL A 70 12.31 -1.86 6.12
CA VAL A 70 12.46 -3.32 6.08
C VAL A 70 12.58 -3.93 7.47
N GLY A 71 12.39 -5.25 7.55
CA GLY A 71 12.73 -6.02 8.75
C GLY A 71 11.92 -5.68 9.99
N GLY A 72 10.81 -4.97 9.85
CA GLY A 72 9.86 -4.77 10.95
C GLY A 72 9.12 -6.06 11.26
N ARG A 73 8.99 -6.41 12.56
CA ARG A 73 8.14 -7.52 13.01
C ARG A 73 7.37 -7.11 14.24
N SER A 74 6.07 -6.96 14.11
CA SER A 74 5.20 -6.50 15.19
C SER A 74 4.06 -7.48 15.44
N ASN A 75 3.83 -7.84 16.72
CA ASN A 75 2.64 -8.57 17.10
C ASN A 75 1.40 -7.65 17.12
N ALA A 76 1.59 -6.34 17.13
CA ALA A 76 0.54 -5.36 16.86
C ALA A 76 0.37 -5.17 15.35
N MET A 77 -0.42 -4.18 14.95
CA MET A 77 -0.59 -3.77 13.57
C MET A 77 0.66 -3.04 13.06
N GLY A 78 0.96 -3.18 11.76
CA GLY A 78 1.99 -2.41 11.09
C GLY A 78 3.42 -2.87 11.41
N GLY A 79 3.92 -3.89 10.74
CA GLY A 79 5.31 -4.33 10.88
C GLY A 79 6.31 -3.28 10.41
N GLY A 80 6.13 -2.74 9.22
CA GLY A 80 6.92 -1.61 8.72
C GLY A 80 6.51 -0.31 9.38
N VAL A 81 5.30 0.16 9.13
CA VAL A 81 4.76 1.41 9.66
C VAL A 81 3.40 1.18 10.30
N CYS A 82 3.19 1.74 11.49
CA CYS A 82 1.90 1.78 12.18
C CYS A 82 1.45 3.22 12.36
N LEU A 83 0.31 3.61 11.78
CA LEU A 83 -0.37 4.86 12.07
C LEU A 83 -1.45 4.62 13.13
N GLU A 84 -1.27 5.18 14.30
CA GLU A 84 -2.17 5.09 15.44
C GLU A 84 -3.04 6.35 15.59
N GLY A 85 -2.65 7.46 14.96
CA GLY A 85 -3.40 8.72 14.94
C GLY A 85 -2.66 9.81 14.19
N GLY A 86 -3.39 10.82 13.71
CA GLY A 86 -2.88 11.94 12.94
C GLY A 86 -2.79 11.68 11.43
N GLU A 87 -1.89 12.36 10.77
CA GLU A 87 -1.70 12.31 9.33
C GLU A 87 -0.34 11.70 8.99
N LEU A 88 -0.31 10.76 8.05
CA LEU A 88 0.93 10.18 7.52
C LEU A 88 0.98 10.35 6.01
N GLU A 89 2.04 10.94 5.50
CA GLU A 89 2.34 11.00 4.07
C GLU A 89 3.55 10.12 3.76
N LEU A 90 3.37 9.13 2.90
CA LEU A 90 4.45 8.32 2.34
C LEU A 90 4.62 8.66 0.87
N ALA A 91 5.81 9.05 0.45
CA ALA A 91 6.13 9.34 -0.94
C ALA A 91 7.42 8.64 -1.38
N GLN A 92 7.37 7.91 -2.50
CA GLN A 92 8.53 7.23 -3.07
C GLN A 92 9.24 6.31 -2.06
N CYS A 93 8.49 5.65 -1.20
CA CYS A 93 8.99 4.71 -0.21
C CYS A 93 8.80 3.26 -0.67
N THR A 94 9.69 2.38 -0.23
CA THR A 94 9.56 0.94 -0.40
C THR A 94 9.42 0.29 0.97
N LEU A 95 8.31 -0.38 1.22
CA LEU A 95 8.06 -1.18 2.42
C LEU A 95 8.13 -2.65 2.03
N ARG A 96 9.16 -3.35 2.46
CA ARG A 96 9.38 -4.75 2.07
C ARG A 96 9.89 -5.62 3.21
N PHE A 97 9.53 -6.91 3.16
CA PHE A 97 9.97 -7.89 4.17
C PHE A 97 9.59 -7.51 5.60
N ASN A 98 8.48 -6.81 5.79
CA ASN A 98 7.93 -6.51 7.10
C ASN A 98 6.84 -7.53 7.47
N GLU A 99 6.65 -7.77 8.75
CA GLU A 99 5.81 -8.83 9.26
C GLU A 99 4.90 -8.36 10.40
N ALA A 100 3.60 -8.72 10.31
CA ALA A 100 2.63 -8.51 11.40
C ALA A 100 1.78 -9.79 11.60
N PRO A 101 2.32 -10.83 12.26
CA PRO A 101 1.76 -12.17 12.24
C PRO A 101 0.46 -12.31 13.04
N VAL A 102 0.18 -11.42 13.98
CA VAL A 102 -1.01 -11.53 14.85
C VAL A 102 -2.17 -10.68 14.32
N HIS A 103 -1.92 -9.41 14.04
CA HIS A 103 -2.98 -8.50 13.59
C HIS A 103 -2.97 -8.28 12.08
N GLY A 104 -1.83 -7.90 11.50
CA GLY A 104 -1.71 -7.64 10.07
C GLY A 104 -1.18 -6.25 9.74
N GLY A 105 -1.27 -5.88 8.45
CA GLY A 105 -0.60 -4.69 7.94
C GLY A 105 0.92 -4.87 8.00
N GLY A 106 1.44 -5.98 7.44
CA GLY A 106 2.88 -6.25 7.48
C GLY A 106 3.70 -5.04 7.02
N GLY A 107 3.34 -4.44 5.88
CA GLY A 107 3.93 -3.19 5.41
C GLY A 107 3.41 -1.97 6.20
N LEU A 108 2.11 -1.70 6.13
CA LEU A 108 1.46 -0.54 6.74
C LEU A 108 0.18 -0.95 7.48
N GLY A 109 0.06 -0.55 8.72
CA GLY A 109 -1.18 -0.61 9.49
C GLY A 109 -1.73 0.79 9.74
N VAL A 110 -3.00 1.02 9.41
CA VAL A 110 -3.72 2.29 9.66
C VAL A 110 -4.87 2.00 10.60
N ARG A 111 -4.72 2.39 11.87
CA ARG A 111 -5.72 2.14 12.92
C ARG A 111 -6.65 3.33 13.11
N ALA A 112 -6.09 4.52 13.06
CA ALA A 112 -6.81 5.78 13.14
C ALA A 112 -6.02 6.86 12.40
N GLY A 113 -6.69 7.96 12.03
CA GLY A 113 -6.07 9.01 11.23
C GLY A 113 -6.04 8.71 9.74
N HIS A 114 -5.29 9.47 8.97
CA HIS A 114 -5.28 9.35 7.52
C HIS A 114 -3.87 9.12 6.97
N ALA A 115 -3.64 7.99 6.29
CA ALA A 115 -2.44 7.73 5.52
C ALA A 115 -2.65 8.11 4.05
N ARG A 116 -1.79 8.99 3.52
CA ARG A 116 -1.68 9.32 2.10
C ARG A 116 -0.40 8.73 1.54
N VAL A 117 -0.52 7.85 0.58
CA VAL A 117 0.57 7.05 0.05
C VAL A 117 0.68 7.27 -1.46
N THR A 118 1.80 7.79 -1.92
CA THR A 118 2.00 8.12 -3.33
C THR A 118 3.30 7.54 -3.84
N ALA A 119 3.25 6.89 -5.00
CA ALA A 119 4.41 6.30 -5.67
C ALA A 119 5.24 5.41 -4.73
N CYS A 120 4.57 4.53 -3.99
CA CYS A 120 5.21 3.63 -3.03
C CYS A 120 5.08 2.17 -3.47
N ARG A 121 6.01 1.34 -2.97
CA ARG A 121 6.03 -0.10 -3.18
C ARG A 121 5.80 -0.84 -1.87
N PHE A 122 4.94 -1.83 -1.89
CA PHE A 122 4.70 -2.76 -0.79
C PHE A 122 4.97 -4.16 -1.33
N GLU A 123 6.12 -4.72 -0.99
CA GLU A 123 6.60 -5.95 -1.61
C GLU A 123 6.99 -6.98 -0.56
N ALA A 124 6.56 -8.23 -0.76
CA ALA A 124 6.95 -9.36 0.07
C ALA A 124 6.75 -9.13 1.59
N ASN A 125 5.74 -8.34 1.96
CA ASN A 125 5.35 -8.22 3.36
C ASN A 125 4.44 -9.38 3.74
N THR A 126 4.45 -9.75 5.03
CA THR A 126 3.62 -10.81 5.56
C THR A 126 2.77 -10.33 6.73
N GLY A 127 1.55 -10.85 6.82
CA GLY A 127 0.65 -10.47 7.89
C GLY A 127 -0.54 -11.40 7.99
N ARG A 128 -1.18 -11.44 9.17
CA ARG A 128 -2.40 -12.23 9.29
C ARG A 128 -3.51 -11.67 8.40
N GLN A 129 -3.64 -10.35 8.37
CA GLN A 129 -4.68 -9.63 7.64
C GLN A 129 -4.04 -8.45 6.90
N GLY A 130 -4.40 -8.24 5.61
CA GLY A 130 -3.84 -7.15 4.82
C GLY A 130 -2.31 -7.18 4.86
N ALA A 131 -1.69 -8.19 4.25
CA ALA A 131 -0.25 -8.39 4.41
C ALA A 131 0.57 -7.18 3.96
N ALA A 132 0.21 -6.53 2.85
CA ALA A 132 0.81 -5.25 2.49
C ALA A 132 0.25 -4.12 3.36
N VAL A 133 -1.09 -3.98 3.39
CA VAL A 133 -1.77 -2.88 4.08
C VAL A 133 -3.03 -3.36 4.81
N LEU A 134 -3.18 -2.96 6.06
CA LEU A 134 -4.40 -3.13 6.85
C LEU A 134 -4.94 -1.77 7.25
N VAL A 135 -6.21 -1.51 6.91
CA VAL A 135 -6.98 -0.35 7.40
C VAL A 135 -8.05 -0.88 8.35
N ASP A 136 -8.02 -0.42 9.59
CA ASP A 136 -8.90 -0.91 10.67
C ASP A 136 -9.46 0.26 11.48
N GLY A 137 -10.52 0.00 12.22
CA GLY A 137 -11.13 0.99 13.10
C GLY A 137 -11.63 2.21 12.35
N GLU A 138 -11.10 3.38 12.66
CA GLU A 138 -11.44 4.66 12.03
C GLU A 138 -10.33 5.13 11.07
N GLY A 139 -9.45 4.21 10.66
CA GLY A 139 -8.36 4.49 9.76
C GLY A 139 -8.84 4.89 8.35
N GLN A 140 -8.16 5.85 7.76
CA GLN A 140 -8.38 6.28 6.39
C GLN A 140 -7.10 6.10 5.56
N LEU A 141 -7.25 5.62 4.34
CA LEU A 141 -6.15 5.40 3.41
C LEU A 141 -6.47 6.00 2.05
N THR A 142 -5.55 6.78 1.53
CA THR A 142 -5.54 7.19 0.13
C THR A 142 -4.24 6.74 -0.50
N MET A 143 -4.32 5.89 -1.53
CA MET A 143 -3.15 5.42 -2.29
C MET A 143 -3.22 5.87 -3.73
N ARG A 144 -2.09 6.31 -4.26
CA ARG A 144 -1.97 6.72 -5.64
C ARG A 144 -0.67 6.19 -6.25
N ASP A 145 -0.77 5.63 -7.46
CA ASP A 145 0.38 5.17 -8.24
C ASP A 145 1.29 4.21 -7.44
N CYS A 146 0.69 3.29 -6.68
CA CYS A 146 1.39 2.37 -5.80
C CYS A 146 1.38 0.94 -6.34
N LEU A 147 2.43 0.20 -6.02
CA LEU A 147 2.53 -1.23 -6.27
C LEU A 147 2.39 -2.01 -4.96
N LEU A 148 1.45 -2.95 -4.91
CA LEU A 148 1.31 -3.95 -3.86
C LEU A 148 1.56 -5.32 -4.48
N ALA A 149 2.74 -5.90 -4.28
CA ALA A 149 3.10 -7.13 -4.96
C ALA A 149 3.74 -8.16 -4.04
N GLN A 150 3.45 -9.44 -4.31
CA GLN A 150 4.07 -10.60 -3.63
C GLN A 150 3.87 -10.61 -2.10
N ASN A 151 2.86 -9.90 -1.58
CA ASN A 151 2.56 -9.92 -0.16
C ASN A 151 1.74 -11.18 0.18
N ALA A 152 1.92 -11.73 1.37
CA ALA A 152 1.30 -12.98 1.77
C ALA A 152 0.62 -12.90 3.15
N GLY A 153 -0.68 -13.16 3.19
CA GLY A 153 -1.49 -13.13 4.41
C GLY A 153 -2.53 -14.22 4.45
N PHE A 154 -3.24 -14.36 5.57
CA PHE A 154 -4.35 -15.32 5.68
C PHE A 154 -5.67 -14.72 5.20
N ASP A 155 -5.76 -13.38 5.11
CA ASP A 155 -6.95 -12.67 4.68
C ASP A 155 -6.55 -11.28 4.15
N GLY A 156 -6.79 -11.02 2.85
CA GLY A 156 -6.29 -9.84 2.17
C GLY A 156 -4.78 -9.86 1.99
N GLY A 157 -4.26 -10.57 1.00
CA GLY A 157 -2.81 -10.61 0.73
C GLY A 157 -2.25 -9.22 0.44
N GLY A 158 -2.92 -8.44 -0.41
CA GLY A 158 -2.59 -7.04 -0.69
C GLY A 158 -3.15 -6.10 0.37
N LEU A 159 -4.44 -5.78 0.28
CA LEU A 159 -5.14 -4.83 1.13
C LEU A 159 -6.29 -5.49 1.89
N ARG A 160 -6.40 -5.19 3.17
CA ARG A 160 -7.63 -5.43 3.92
C ARG A 160 -8.18 -4.14 4.50
N VAL A 161 -9.50 -3.96 4.35
CA VAL A 161 -10.24 -2.87 4.98
C VAL A 161 -11.31 -3.47 5.86
N LYS A 162 -11.31 -3.13 7.14
CA LYS A 162 -12.28 -3.69 8.08
C LYS A 162 -12.87 -2.66 9.03
N GLU A 163 -13.94 -3.06 9.71
CA GLU A 163 -14.70 -2.24 10.63
C GLU A 163 -15.21 -0.96 9.94
N SER A 164 -14.85 0.23 10.41
CA SER A 164 -15.20 1.52 9.81
C SER A 164 -14.10 2.10 8.91
N GLY A 165 -13.11 1.31 8.56
CA GLY A 165 -12.00 1.74 7.73
C GLY A 165 -12.45 2.20 6.34
N VAL A 166 -11.78 3.21 5.81
CA VAL A 166 -12.04 3.77 4.49
C VAL A 166 -10.76 3.76 3.67
N ALA A 167 -10.83 3.22 2.45
CA ALA A 167 -9.70 3.24 1.53
C ALA A 167 -10.09 3.73 0.14
N THR A 168 -9.22 4.52 -0.47
CA THR A 168 -9.34 4.98 -1.85
C THR A 168 -8.03 4.73 -2.59
N LEU A 169 -8.11 4.00 -3.70
CA LEU A 169 -6.97 3.67 -4.57
C LEU A 169 -7.19 4.29 -5.96
N LEU A 170 -6.18 4.96 -6.46
CA LEU A 170 -6.13 5.48 -7.83
C LEU A 170 -4.85 5.04 -8.52
N GLY A 171 -4.97 4.38 -9.68
CA GLY A 171 -3.83 3.99 -10.49
C GLY A 171 -2.86 3.05 -9.75
N CYS A 172 -3.36 2.18 -8.88
CA CYS A 172 -2.53 1.22 -8.17
C CYS A 172 -2.48 -0.12 -8.89
N THR A 173 -1.36 -0.83 -8.76
CA THR A 173 -1.20 -2.21 -9.22
C THR A 173 -1.17 -3.15 -8.02
N LEU A 174 -2.05 -4.15 -8.01
CA LEU A 174 -2.07 -5.24 -7.03
C LEU A 174 -1.76 -6.53 -7.79
N ALA A 175 -0.60 -7.15 -7.52
CA ALA A 175 -0.13 -8.28 -8.31
C ALA A 175 0.55 -9.35 -7.47
N ASP A 176 0.29 -10.61 -7.82
CA ASP A 176 0.95 -11.77 -7.21
C ASP A 176 0.87 -11.83 -5.67
N ASN A 177 -0.12 -11.17 -5.07
CA ASN A 177 -0.38 -11.29 -3.65
C ASN A 177 -1.01 -12.65 -3.35
N LYS A 178 -0.78 -13.18 -2.18
CA LYS A 178 -1.20 -14.54 -1.82
C LYS A 178 -2.03 -14.55 -0.54
N VAL A 179 -3.02 -15.41 -0.52
CA VAL A 179 -3.71 -15.80 0.71
C VAL A 179 -3.22 -17.18 1.10
N LEU A 180 -2.83 -17.29 2.37
CA LEU A 180 -2.33 -18.51 3.00
C LEU A 180 -3.50 -19.18 3.74
N GLY A 181 -3.65 -20.51 3.58
CA GLY A 181 -4.70 -21.27 4.28
C GLY A 181 -5.62 -22.03 3.33
N GLU A 182 -6.55 -22.77 3.93
CA GLU A 182 -7.46 -23.70 3.21
C GLU A 182 -8.62 -22.98 2.50
N HIS A 183 -8.96 -21.76 2.95
CA HIS A 183 -10.04 -20.94 2.38
C HIS A 183 -9.49 -19.57 1.97
N PRO A 184 -8.78 -19.49 0.83
CA PRO A 184 -8.17 -18.24 0.38
C PRO A 184 -9.24 -17.22 -0.01
N THR A 185 -9.23 -16.07 0.66
CA THR A 185 -10.16 -14.97 0.36
C THR A 185 -9.43 -13.65 0.19
N GLY A 186 -9.70 -12.97 -0.93
CA GLY A 186 -9.19 -11.63 -1.19
C GLY A 186 -7.68 -11.55 -1.34
N SER A 187 -7.09 -12.30 -2.29
CA SER A 187 -5.64 -12.20 -2.51
C SER A 187 -5.19 -10.76 -2.78
N ALA A 188 -5.91 -10.02 -3.59
CA ALA A 188 -5.65 -8.60 -3.80
C ALA A 188 -6.28 -7.76 -2.68
N VAL A 189 -7.58 -7.93 -2.45
CA VAL A 189 -8.35 -7.10 -1.53
C VAL A 189 -9.38 -7.90 -0.75
N SER A 190 -9.52 -7.62 0.54
CA SER A 190 -10.59 -8.14 1.38
C SER A 190 -11.25 -7.03 2.19
N LEU A 191 -12.60 -7.04 2.24
CA LEU A 191 -13.41 -6.16 3.08
C LEU A 191 -14.17 -6.98 4.11
N SER A 192 -14.21 -6.53 5.36
CA SER A 192 -15.10 -7.11 6.36
C SER A 192 -15.49 -6.09 7.42
N GLY A 193 -16.77 -6.05 7.74
CA GLY A 193 -17.32 -5.19 8.78
C GLY A 193 -18.20 -5.99 9.72
N SER A 194 -18.85 -5.30 10.64
CA SER A 194 -19.85 -5.83 11.53
C SER A 194 -21.25 -5.27 11.17
N THR A 195 -22.25 -5.61 11.93
CA THR A 195 -23.61 -5.08 11.72
C THR A 195 -23.70 -3.56 11.91
N THR A 196 -22.78 -2.98 12.65
CA THR A 196 -22.75 -1.55 13.00
C THR A 196 -21.58 -0.79 12.39
N ARG A 197 -20.61 -1.47 11.80
CA ARG A 197 -19.39 -0.88 11.25
C ARG A 197 -19.16 -1.39 9.84
N THR A 198 -19.12 -0.47 8.89
CA THR A 198 -19.11 -0.77 7.45
C THR A 198 -17.87 -0.20 6.78
N PRO A 199 -16.92 -1.05 6.36
CA PRO A 199 -15.75 -0.59 5.61
C PRO A 199 -16.15 -0.06 4.24
N SER A 200 -15.33 0.84 3.70
CA SER A 200 -15.51 1.35 2.34
C SER A 200 -14.22 1.30 1.56
N LEU A 201 -14.28 0.78 0.34
CA LEU A 201 -13.17 0.80 -0.61
C LEU A 201 -13.63 1.31 -1.97
N THR A 202 -12.94 2.31 -2.48
CA THR A 202 -13.05 2.76 -3.86
C THR A 202 -11.74 2.47 -4.59
N MET A 203 -11.83 1.81 -5.74
CA MET A 203 -10.71 1.59 -6.65
C MET A 203 -11.02 2.19 -8.01
N THR A 204 -10.15 3.06 -8.49
CA THR A 204 -10.29 3.71 -9.79
C THR A 204 -9.01 3.52 -10.61
N GLN A 205 -9.17 3.07 -11.85
CA GLN A 205 -8.05 2.86 -12.78
C GLN A 205 -6.91 2.02 -12.18
N CYS A 206 -7.25 1.06 -11.34
CA CYS A 206 -6.31 0.12 -10.76
C CYS A 206 -6.17 -1.12 -11.66
N LEU A 207 -5.05 -1.79 -11.52
CA LEU A 207 -4.78 -3.07 -12.15
C LEU A 207 -4.69 -4.15 -11.09
N VAL A 208 -5.51 -5.18 -11.20
CA VAL A 208 -5.45 -6.37 -10.34
C VAL A 208 -5.00 -7.55 -11.17
N ALA A 209 -3.89 -8.17 -10.79
CA ALA A 209 -3.25 -9.24 -11.52
C ALA A 209 -2.74 -10.32 -10.57
N GLU A 210 -3.64 -11.17 -10.15
CA GLU A 210 -3.31 -12.28 -9.26
C GLU A 210 -3.14 -13.57 -10.08
N ARG A 211 -2.03 -14.27 -9.89
CA ARG A 211 -1.75 -15.54 -10.59
C ARG A 211 -2.45 -16.73 -9.96
N SER A 212 -2.88 -16.64 -8.71
CA SER A 212 -3.66 -17.68 -8.08
C SER A 212 -5.06 -17.72 -8.70
N GLN A 213 -5.35 -18.79 -9.39
CA GLN A 213 -6.68 -19.06 -9.96
C GLN A 213 -7.68 -19.34 -8.83
N GLY A 214 -8.32 -18.30 -8.35
CA GLY A 214 -9.43 -18.42 -7.42
C GLY A 214 -10.39 -17.27 -7.66
N PRO A 215 -11.72 -17.50 -7.58
CA PRO A 215 -12.73 -16.47 -7.83
C PRO A 215 -12.67 -15.27 -6.88
N GLU A 216 -11.79 -15.29 -5.91
CA GLU A 216 -11.82 -14.39 -4.76
C GLU A 216 -10.59 -13.48 -4.65
N CYS A 217 -10.09 -12.95 -5.78
CA CYS A 217 -9.07 -11.91 -5.71
C CYS A 217 -9.57 -10.62 -5.03
N LEU A 218 -10.87 -10.34 -5.17
CA LEU A 218 -11.58 -9.26 -4.48
C LEU A 218 -12.69 -9.89 -3.64
N HIS A 219 -12.60 -9.80 -2.34
CA HIS A 219 -13.56 -10.41 -1.43
C HIS A 219 -14.27 -9.37 -0.56
N ASN A 220 -15.61 -9.40 -0.61
CA ASN A 220 -16.46 -8.65 0.31
C ASN A 220 -17.30 -9.67 1.10
N PHE A 221 -16.97 -9.90 2.36
CA PHE A 221 -17.61 -10.92 3.17
C PHE A 221 -19.12 -10.77 3.22
N ALA A 222 -19.83 -11.83 2.84
CA ALA A 222 -21.28 -11.91 2.99
C ALA A 222 -21.65 -11.64 4.46
N GLY A 223 -22.48 -10.62 4.69
CA GLY A 223 -22.80 -10.13 6.03
C GLY A 223 -22.01 -8.90 6.47
N ALA A 224 -20.86 -8.63 5.91
CA ALA A 224 -20.23 -7.33 6.03
C ALA A 224 -20.96 -6.34 5.09
N ARG A 225 -21.49 -5.28 5.64
CA ARG A 225 -22.12 -4.23 4.84
C ARG A 225 -21.08 -3.26 4.28
N GLY A 226 -19.95 -3.80 3.77
CA GLY A 226 -18.90 -3.00 3.17
C GLY A 226 -19.31 -2.46 1.80
N THR A 227 -18.90 -1.25 1.50
CA THR A 227 -19.08 -0.64 0.18
C THR A 227 -17.83 -0.87 -0.66
N LEU A 228 -17.96 -1.58 -1.77
CA LEU A 228 -16.91 -1.74 -2.77
C LEU A 228 -17.35 -1.02 -4.06
N SER A 229 -16.60 0.01 -4.44
CA SER A 229 -16.81 0.77 -5.67
C SER A 229 -15.62 0.56 -6.61
N LEU A 230 -15.87 0.03 -7.81
CA LEU A 230 -14.85 -0.28 -8.80
C LEU A 230 -15.14 0.49 -10.09
N LYS A 231 -14.18 1.34 -10.54
CA LYS A 231 -14.36 2.17 -11.74
C LYS A 231 -13.14 2.08 -12.64
N LYS A 232 -13.35 1.68 -13.91
CA LYS A 232 -12.31 1.65 -14.95
C LYS A 232 -11.04 0.90 -14.54
N ASN A 233 -11.21 -0.18 -13.76
CA ASN A 233 -10.10 -1.03 -13.38
C ASN A 233 -9.87 -2.11 -14.44
N LEU A 234 -8.64 -2.61 -14.56
CA LEU A 234 -8.38 -3.88 -15.22
C LEU A 234 -8.36 -4.98 -14.17
N LEU A 235 -9.29 -5.91 -14.30
CA LEU A 235 -9.50 -7.02 -13.38
C LEU A 235 -9.26 -8.36 -14.09
N PRO A 236 -8.90 -9.42 -13.36
CA PRO A 236 -8.84 -10.76 -13.93
C PRO A 236 -10.18 -11.20 -14.50
N PRO A 237 -10.19 -12.03 -15.57
CA PRO A 237 -11.44 -12.47 -16.22
C PRO A 237 -12.47 -13.13 -15.30
N TRP A 238 -12.01 -13.82 -14.24
CA TRP A 238 -12.90 -14.47 -13.26
C TRP A 238 -13.56 -13.49 -12.28
N CYS A 239 -13.18 -12.23 -12.31
CA CYS A 239 -13.83 -11.15 -11.55
C CYS A 239 -14.96 -10.46 -12.32
N SER A 240 -15.42 -11.02 -13.44
CA SER A 240 -16.45 -10.42 -14.34
C SER A 240 -17.79 -10.16 -13.65
N SER A 241 -18.09 -10.88 -12.56
CA SER A 241 -19.30 -10.66 -11.76
C SER A 241 -19.37 -9.27 -11.10
N PHE A 242 -18.25 -8.56 -10.96
CA PHE A 242 -18.23 -7.20 -10.45
C PHE A 242 -18.76 -6.15 -11.45
N GLY A 243 -18.85 -6.50 -12.75
CA GLY A 243 -19.50 -5.65 -13.77
C GLY A 243 -18.99 -4.22 -13.84
N GLY A 244 -19.91 -3.30 -14.20
CA GLY A 244 -19.62 -1.87 -14.30
C GLY A 244 -18.81 -1.50 -15.54
N ASP A 245 -18.05 -0.44 -15.46
CA ASP A 245 -17.15 0.06 -16.50
C ASP A 245 -15.71 -0.50 -16.37
N ASN A 246 -15.56 -1.63 -15.65
CA ASN A 246 -14.28 -2.30 -15.53
C ASN A 246 -13.96 -3.13 -16.78
N LEU A 247 -12.67 -3.27 -17.07
CA LEU A 247 -12.16 -4.15 -18.10
C LEU A 247 -11.71 -5.48 -17.50
N PHE A 248 -11.79 -6.54 -18.29
CA PHE A 248 -11.41 -7.88 -17.86
C PHE A 248 -10.43 -8.47 -18.86
N GLY A 249 -9.23 -8.77 -18.41
CA GLY A 249 -8.21 -9.28 -19.34
C GLY A 249 -6.85 -9.51 -18.68
N PRO A 250 -5.89 -9.98 -19.49
CA PRO A 250 -4.53 -10.21 -19.01
C PRO A 250 -3.82 -8.87 -18.72
N PRO A 251 -3.01 -8.82 -17.67
CA PRO A 251 -2.26 -7.60 -17.32
C PRO A 251 -1.20 -7.24 -18.35
N GLY A 252 -0.66 -8.21 -19.10
CA GLY A 252 0.37 -7.97 -20.10
C GLY A 252 1.64 -7.37 -19.51
N PHE A 253 2.14 -7.95 -18.42
CA PHE A 253 3.38 -7.52 -17.81
C PHE A 253 4.62 -7.98 -18.57
N VAL A 254 5.73 -7.22 -18.43
CA VAL A 254 7.06 -7.63 -18.92
C VAL A 254 7.50 -8.94 -18.28
N GLY A 255 7.22 -9.13 -17.00
CA GLY A 255 7.33 -10.43 -16.32
C GLY A 255 8.74 -10.79 -15.82
N ASN A 256 9.76 -10.04 -16.18
CA ASN A 256 11.14 -10.28 -15.77
C ASN A 256 11.92 -8.98 -15.55
N GLY A 257 13.17 -9.08 -15.07
CA GLY A 257 14.04 -7.94 -14.83
C GLY A 257 13.72 -7.20 -13.52
N LEU A 258 14.22 -5.98 -13.42
CA LEU A 258 14.09 -5.15 -12.21
C LEU A 258 12.67 -4.60 -12.01
N GLU A 259 11.90 -4.48 -13.07
CA GLU A 259 10.54 -3.95 -13.07
C GLU A 259 9.57 -4.93 -13.77
N PRO A 260 9.29 -6.10 -13.16
CA PRO A 260 8.52 -7.16 -13.81
C PRO A 260 7.06 -6.78 -14.08
N TYR A 261 6.54 -5.76 -13.40
CA TYR A 261 5.15 -5.31 -13.52
C TYR A 261 4.96 -4.14 -14.48
N LEU A 262 5.98 -3.77 -15.25
CA LEU A 262 5.82 -2.83 -16.36
C LEU A 262 4.87 -3.41 -17.42
N LEU A 263 4.07 -2.54 -18.03
CA LEU A 263 3.13 -2.91 -19.08
C LEU A 263 3.86 -3.15 -20.40
N THR A 264 3.44 -4.18 -21.14
CA THR A 264 3.80 -4.36 -22.54
C THR A 264 2.78 -3.68 -23.46
N ALA A 265 3.09 -3.52 -24.74
CA ALA A 265 2.16 -2.97 -25.74
C ALA A 265 0.84 -3.77 -25.86
N GLN A 266 0.87 -5.04 -25.50
CA GLN A 266 -0.29 -5.96 -25.55
C GLN A 266 -1.10 -5.93 -24.24
N SER A 267 -0.73 -5.13 -23.26
CA SER A 267 -1.48 -5.03 -22.00
C SER A 267 -2.87 -4.44 -22.24
N SER A 268 -3.88 -5.11 -21.72
CA SER A 268 -5.24 -4.55 -21.66
C SER A 268 -5.37 -3.33 -20.76
N ALA A 269 -4.35 -3.02 -19.97
CA ALA A 269 -4.31 -1.84 -19.11
C ALA A 269 -3.94 -0.55 -19.87
N VAL A 270 -3.35 -0.66 -21.06
CA VAL A 270 -2.94 0.49 -21.86
C VAL A 270 -4.19 1.21 -22.38
N GLY A 271 -4.33 2.50 -22.04
CA GLY A 271 -5.50 3.32 -22.41
C GLY A 271 -6.82 2.92 -21.73
N ALA A 272 -6.76 2.07 -20.70
CA ALA A 272 -7.96 1.54 -20.02
C ALA A 272 -8.73 2.56 -19.17
N GLY A 273 -8.10 3.66 -18.81
CA GLY A 273 -8.65 4.69 -17.93
C GLY A 273 -8.70 6.07 -18.59
N GLU A 274 -8.82 7.09 -17.77
CA GLU A 274 -8.86 8.50 -18.16
C GLU A 274 -7.67 9.25 -17.57
N LEU A 275 -6.93 9.97 -18.41
CA LEU A 275 -5.78 10.75 -17.97
C LEU A 275 -6.17 11.85 -16.96
N GLU A 276 -7.32 12.46 -17.16
CA GLU A 276 -7.85 13.54 -16.33
C GLU A 276 -8.04 13.13 -14.86
N ALA A 277 -8.32 11.87 -14.58
CA ALA A 277 -8.45 11.35 -13.23
C ALA A 277 -7.14 11.46 -12.42
N TYR A 278 -6.00 11.47 -13.11
CA TYR A 278 -4.70 11.64 -12.46
C TYR A 278 -4.34 13.10 -12.19
N GLY A 279 -4.98 14.04 -12.90
CA GLY A 279 -4.71 15.47 -12.78
C GLY A 279 -3.46 15.94 -13.55
N PRO A 280 -3.25 17.25 -13.64
CA PRO A 280 -2.15 17.83 -14.42
C PRO A 280 -0.79 17.47 -13.83
N GLY A 281 0.17 17.12 -14.72
CA GLY A 281 1.53 16.79 -14.33
C GLY A 281 1.69 15.47 -13.57
N ALA A 282 0.66 14.59 -13.59
CA ALA A 282 0.73 13.30 -12.93
C ALA A 282 1.89 12.43 -13.45
N LYS A 283 2.48 11.69 -12.55
CA LYS A 283 3.57 10.75 -12.83
C LYS A 283 3.20 9.36 -12.36
N ASP A 284 3.77 8.37 -13.02
CA ASP A 284 3.65 6.97 -12.60
C ASP A 284 4.61 6.65 -11.43
N LEU A 285 4.59 5.40 -10.97
CA LEU A 285 5.44 4.92 -9.87
C LEU A 285 6.96 5.16 -10.10
N LEU A 286 7.40 5.16 -11.34
CA LEU A 286 8.80 5.42 -11.71
C LEU A 286 9.09 6.92 -11.92
N GLY A 287 8.14 7.80 -11.62
CA GLY A 287 8.28 9.24 -11.83
C GLY A 287 8.16 9.68 -13.29
N ARG A 288 7.74 8.79 -14.19
CA ARG A 288 7.53 9.11 -15.61
C ARG A 288 6.21 9.87 -15.79
N PRO A 289 6.16 10.90 -16.66
CA PRO A 289 4.90 11.58 -16.95
C PRO A 289 3.83 10.60 -17.43
N ARG A 290 2.61 10.73 -16.92
CA ARG A 290 1.44 10.03 -17.48
C ARG A 290 0.94 10.80 -18.68
N ASN A 291 1.06 10.18 -19.87
CA ASN A 291 0.60 10.72 -21.15
C ASN A 291 -0.64 10.00 -21.66
N SER A 292 -1.09 8.97 -20.95
CA SER A 292 -2.23 8.12 -21.26
C SER A 292 -2.98 7.72 -20.01
N GLY A 293 -4.23 7.32 -20.15
CA GLY A 293 -5.07 6.84 -19.07
C GLY A 293 -4.83 5.36 -18.75
N ASP A 294 -3.58 4.90 -18.66
CA ASP A 294 -3.28 3.50 -18.37
C ASP A 294 -3.72 3.12 -16.96
N ALA A 295 -4.32 1.96 -16.77
CA ALA A 295 -4.65 1.45 -15.47
C ALA A 295 -3.41 0.90 -14.75
N GLY A 296 -3.33 1.10 -13.43
CA GLY A 296 -2.22 0.63 -12.61
C GLY A 296 -1.13 1.65 -12.33
N ALA A 297 -0.11 1.22 -11.60
CA ALA A 297 0.96 2.07 -11.09
C ALA A 297 1.97 2.53 -12.16
N PHE A 298 1.95 1.91 -13.33
CA PHE A 298 2.91 2.18 -14.40
C PHE A 298 2.20 2.66 -15.67
N THR A 299 2.89 3.51 -16.44
CA THR A 299 2.47 3.87 -17.79
C THR A 299 3.25 3.06 -18.82
N PHE A 300 2.59 2.68 -19.91
CA PHE A 300 3.22 2.14 -21.10
C PHE A 300 3.96 3.26 -21.87
N ARG A 301 5.08 2.94 -22.49
CA ARG A 301 5.85 3.83 -23.38
C ARG A 301 5.97 3.25 -24.76
#